data_084b3cb280c3b93c6672329012803def
#
_entry.id   084b3cb280c3b93c6672329012803def
#
_cell.length_a   1.000
_cell.length_b   1.000
_cell.length_c   1.000
_cell.angle_alpha   90.00
_cell.angle_beta   90.00
_cell.angle_gamma   90.00
#
_symmetry.space_group_name_H-M   'P 1'
#
loop_
_entity.id
_entity.type
_entity.pdbx_description
1 polymer ?
#
loop_
_entity_poly.entity_id
_entity_poly.type
_entity_poly.pdbx_seq_one_letter_code
_entity_poly.pdbx_strand_id
1 'polypeptide(L)'
;MDNIKTIIVDDEPYSRDELRHLLLEHDCLQVIGEAATGEDALLLCMQHQPDVVFLDIEMPKMTGLEVAKHLKELKKSPLIVFATAFPNFAVDAFRHEAVDYLLKPFDEEQL
;
A
#
# COMPACT_ATOMS: atom_id res chain seq x y z
N MET A 1 18.01 -13.61 6.73
CA MET A 1 17.54 -12.22 6.54
C MET A 1 16.03 -12.16 6.69
N ASP A 2 15.57 -11.19 7.45
CA ASP A 2 14.15 -11.11 7.73
C ASP A 2 13.36 -10.62 6.52
N ASN A 3 12.23 -11.25 6.29
CA ASN A 3 11.33 -10.83 5.24
C ASN A 3 10.54 -9.61 5.71
N ILE A 4 10.30 -8.70 4.79
CA ILE A 4 9.47 -7.53 5.03
C ILE A 4 8.04 -7.92 4.68
N LYS A 5 7.18 -7.98 5.68
CA LYS A 5 5.78 -8.37 5.48
C LYS A 5 5.04 -7.23 4.80
N THR A 6 4.43 -7.54 3.68
CA THR A 6 3.85 -6.54 2.78
C THR A 6 2.39 -6.85 2.48
N ILE A 7 1.56 -5.81 2.49
CA ILE A 7 0.16 -5.92 2.07
C ILE A 7 -0.06 -4.97 0.90
N ILE A 8 -0.82 -5.43 -0.08
CA ILE A 8 -1.19 -4.64 -1.26
C ILE A 8 -2.66 -4.31 -1.19
N VAL A 9 -2.99 -3.03 -1.36
CA VAL A 9 -4.38 -2.55 -1.30
C VAL A 9 -4.71 -1.76 -2.55
N ASP A 10 -5.65 -2.28 -3.34
CA ASP A 10 -6.11 -1.65 -4.58
C ASP A 10 -7.42 -2.32 -4.96
N ASP A 11 -8.41 -1.54 -5.38
CA ASP A 11 -9.71 -2.10 -5.77
C ASP A 11 -9.68 -2.80 -7.12
N GLU A 12 -8.65 -2.59 -7.92
CA GLU A 12 -8.52 -3.23 -9.23
C GLU A 12 -7.66 -4.50 -9.15
N PRO A 13 -8.21 -5.66 -9.50
CA PRO A 13 -7.43 -6.91 -9.46
C PRO A 13 -6.19 -6.86 -10.36
N TYR A 14 -6.31 -6.21 -11.52
CA TYR A 14 -5.19 -6.12 -12.45
C TYR A 14 -4.02 -5.34 -11.83
N SER A 15 -4.33 -4.25 -11.17
CA SER A 15 -3.29 -3.45 -10.50
C SER A 15 -2.63 -4.21 -9.37
N ARG A 16 -3.42 -4.95 -8.60
CA ARG A 16 -2.85 -5.77 -7.52
C ARG A 16 -1.91 -6.83 -8.08
N ASP A 17 -2.33 -7.47 -9.17
CA ASP A 17 -1.53 -8.52 -9.79
C ASP A 17 -0.23 -7.96 -10.35
N GLU A 18 -0.31 -6.82 -11.00
CA GLU A 18 0.85 -6.16 -11.57
C GLU A 18 1.87 -5.79 -10.50
N LEU A 19 1.40 -5.20 -9.41
CA LEU A 19 2.28 -4.82 -8.31
C LEU A 19 2.87 -6.04 -7.62
N ARG A 20 2.05 -7.09 -7.44
CA ARG A 20 2.56 -8.32 -6.83
C ARG A 20 3.70 -8.92 -7.66
N HIS A 21 3.56 -8.96 -8.98
CA HIS A 21 4.62 -9.47 -9.84
C HIS A 21 5.89 -8.65 -9.71
N LEU A 22 5.72 -7.33 -9.65
CA LEU A 22 6.86 -6.44 -9.51
C LEU A 22 7.58 -6.67 -8.18
N LEU A 23 6.83 -6.84 -7.12
CA LEU A 23 7.42 -7.07 -5.80
C LEU A 23 8.09 -8.43 -5.66
N LEU A 24 7.65 -9.41 -6.44
CA LEU A 24 8.28 -10.74 -6.40
C LEU A 24 9.75 -10.71 -6.84
N GLU A 25 10.16 -9.68 -7.53
CA GLU A 25 11.55 -9.55 -7.95
C GLU A 25 12.47 -9.09 -6.82
N HIS A 26 11.88 -8.75 -5.69
CA HIS A 26 12.63 -8.31 -4.51
C HIS A 26 12.48 -9.36 -3.41
N ASP A 27 13.49 -10.17 -3.22
CA ASP A 27 13.45 -11.32 -2.31
C ASP A 27 13.08 -10.96 -0.88
N CYS A 28 13.42 -9.75 -0.45
CA CYS A 28 13.15 -9.35 0.92
C CYS A 28 11.69 -8.97 1.17
N LEU A 29 10.90 -8.76 0.11
CA LEU A 29 9.50 -8.40 0.25
C LEU A 29 8.62 -9.64 0.18
N GLN A 30 7.82 -9.85 1.20
CA GLN A 30 6.91 -10.99 1.26
C GLN A 30 5.48 -10.48 1.28
N VAL A 31 4.74 -10.71 0.18
CA VAL A 31 3.33 -10.31 0.12
C VAL A 31 2.52 -11.30 0.92
N ILE A 32 1.98 -10.87 2.05
CA ILE A 32 1.22 -11.73 2.95
C ILE A 32 -0.28 -11.57 2.81
N GLY A 33 -0.73 -10.56 2.06
CA GLY A 33 -2.15 -10.38 1.84
C GLY A 33 -2.42 -9.27 0.84
N GLU A 34 -3.63 -9.28 0.31
CA GLU A 34 -4.12 -8.25 -0.61
C GLU A 34 -5.52 -7.87 -0.20
N ALA A 35 -5.87 -6.62 -0.37
CA ALA A 35 -7.20 -6.12 -0.06
C ALA A 35 -7.74 -5.29 -1.21
N ALA A 36 -9.04 -5.39 -1.44
CA ALA A 36 -9.72 -4.63 -2.49
C ALA A 36 -10.47 -3.43 -1.92
N THR A 37 -10.58 -3.32 -0.62
CA THR A 37 -11.30 -2.22 0.05
C THR A 37 -10.50 -1.73 1.23
N GLY A 38 -10.83 -0.50 1.66
CA GLY A 38 -10.18 0.06 2.85
C GLY A 38 -10.48 -0.72 4.11
N GLU A 39 -11.71 -1.21 4.24
CA GLU A 39 -12.10 -1.99 5.41
C GLU A 39 -11.28 -3.27 5.52
N ASP A 40 -11.16 -3.99 4.42
CA ASP A 40 -10.37 -5.22 4.42
C ASP A 40 -8.91 -4.95 4.69
N ALA A 41 -8.40 -3.82 4.16
CA ALA A 41 -7.03 -3.43 4.41
C ALA A 41 -6.77 -3.23 5.90
N LEU A 42 -7.70 -2.54 6.58
CA LEU A 42 -7.55 -2.30 8.01
C LEU A 42 -7.59 -3.60 8.81
N LEU A 43 -8.49 -4.52 8.43
CA LEU A 43 -8.58 -5.81 9.10
C LEU A 43 -7.29 -6.60 8.94
N LEU A 44 -6.75 -6.65 7.72
CA LEU A 44 -5.51 -7.38 7.47
C LEU A 44 -4.35 -6.78 8.26
N CYS A 45 -4.28 -5.46 8.32
CA CYS A 45 -3.20 -4.80 9.06
C CYS A 45 -3.30 -5.05 10.56
N MET A 46 -4.52 -5.10 11.08
CA MET A 46 -4.70 -5.40 12.50
C MET A 46 -4.36 -6.85 12.83
N GLN A 47 -4.67 -7.77 11.91
CA GLN A 47 -4.41 -9.18 12.12
C GLN A 47 -2.94 -9.55 11.94
N HIS A 48 -2.28 -8.99 10.95
CA HIS A 48 -0.96 -9.45 10.54
C HIS A 48 0.18 -8.49 10.86
N GLN A 49 -0.14 -7.25 11.22
CA GLN A 49 0.86 -6.24 11.55
C GLN A 49 1.99 -6.17 10.52
N PRO A 50 1.66 -5.82 9.27
CA PRO A 50 2.68 -5.79 8.21
C PRO A 50 3.70 -4.70 8.47
N ASP A 51 4.83 -4.83 7.79
CA ASP A 51 5.88 -3.82 7.87
C ASP A 51 5.63 -2.69 6.87
N VAL A 52 5.05 -3.03 5.72
CA VAL A 52 4.80 -2.08 4.62
C VAL A 52 3.44 -2.33 4.01
N VAL A 53 2.73 -1.26 3.64
CA VAL A 53 1.47 -1.34 2.91
C VAL A 53 1.60 -0.50 1.64
N PHE A 54 1.37 -1.14 0.49
CA PHE A 54 1.24 -0.43 -0.78
C PHE A 54 -0.24 -0.14 -0.98
N LEU A 55 -0.59 1.12 -1.10
CA LEU A 55 -1.96 1.58 -0.92
C LEU A 55 -2.39 2.50 -2.04
N ASP A 56 -3.40 2.11 -2.80
CA ASP A 56 -3.98 2.98 -3.81
C ASP A 56 -4.80 4.09 -3.13
N ILE A 57 -4.77 5.27 -3.70
CA ILE A 57 -5.51 6.41 -3.15
C ILE A 57 -6.98 6.35 -3.53
N GLU A 58 -7.26 6.09 -4.82
CA GLU A 58 -8.64 6.14 -5.31
C GLU A 58 -9.32 4.79 -5.18
N MET A 59 -10.12 4.65 -4.15
CA MET A 59 -10.94 3.46 -3.92
C MET A 59 -12.33 3.89 -3.51
N PRO A 60 -13.38 3.12 -3.87
CA PRO A 60 -14.73 3.47 -3.47
C PRO A 60 -14.92 3.38 -1.96
N LYS A 61 -15.80 4.19 -1.42
CA LYS A 61 -16.20 4.26 -0.01
C LYS A 61 -15.13 4.83 0.91
N MET A 62 -13.99 4.16 1.02
CA MET A 62 -12.89 4.64 1.85
C MET A 62 -11.66 4.80 0.98
N THR A 63 -11.17 6.02 0.86
CA THR A 63 -10.00 6.29 0.04
C THR A 63 -8.73 5.80 0.72
N GLY A 64 -7.66 5.68 -0.07
CA GLY A 64 -6.37 5.31 0.51
C GLY A 64 -5.87 6.32 1.53
N LEU A 65 -6.22 7.59 1.35
CA LEU A 65 -5.82 8.61 2.31
C LEU A 65 -6.50 8.40 3.67
N GLU A 66 -7.75 7.98 3.64
CA GLU A 66 -8.46 7.67 4.87
C GLU A 66 -7.90 6.43 5.54
N VAL A 67 -7.57 5.42 4.74
CA VAL A 67 -6.94 4.20 5.27
C VAL A 67 -5.62 4.56 5.94
N ALA A 68 -4.82 5.41 5.30
CA ALA A 68 -3.53 5.81 5.85
C ALA A 68 -3.69 6.48 7.22
N LYS A 69 -4.71 7.32 7.38
CA LYS A 69 -4.97 7.96 8.66
C LYS A 69 -5.25 6.93 9.75
N HIS A 70 -6.07 5.94 9.43
CA HIS A 70 -6.38 4.91 10.41
C HIS A 70 -5.18 4.05 10.74
N LEU A 71 -4.35 3.74 9.74
CA LEU A 71 -3.14 2.95 9.96
C LEU A 71 -2.15 3.65 10.89
N LYS A 72 -2.09 4.98 10.81
CA LYS A 72 -1.19 5.75 11.67
C LYS A 72 -1.59 5.68 13.13
N GLU A 73 -2.82 5.34 13.41
CA GLU A 73 -3.32 5.23 14.78
C GLU A 73 -3.06 3.86 15.41
N LEU A 74 -2.60 2.91 14.62
CA LEU A 74 -2.29 1.58 15.15
C LEU A 74 -1.02 1.61 15.99
N LYS A 75 -0.96 0.75 17.00
CA LYS A 75 0.23 0.64 17.83
C LYS A 75 1.46 0.32 17.01
N LYS A 76 1.33 -0.62 16.08
CA LYS A 76 2.39 -0.90 15.13
C LYS A 76 1.93 -0.39 13.77
N SER A 77 2.26 0.86 13.49
CA SER A 77 1.89 1.50 12.24
C SER A 77 2.86 1.04 11.14
N PRO A 78 2.36 0.52 10.03
CA PRO A 78 3.24 0.13 8.93
C PRO A 78 3.76 1.35 8.18
N LEU A 79 4.82 1.16 7.43
CA LEU A 79 5.25 2.15 6.47
C LEU A 79 4.24 2.16 5.33
N ILE A 80 3.91 3.33 4.84
CA ILE A 80 2.89 3.47 3.80
C ILE A 80 3.54 3.98 2.52
N VAL A 81 3.31 3.23 1.43
CA VAL A 81 3.73 3.63 0.09
C VAL A 81 2.47 3.75 -0.75
N PHE A 82 2.16 4.95 -1.20
CA PHE A 82 0.99 5.13 -2.07
C PHE A 82 1.33 4.64 -3.47
N ALA A 83 0.47 3.82 -4.03
CA ALA A 83 0.63 3.25 -5.38
C ALA A 83 -0.58 3.68 -6.19
N THR A 84 -0.44 4.76 -6.96
CA THR A 84 -1.59 5.44 -7.52
C THR A 84 -1.33 6.03 -8.89
N ALA A 85 -2.41 6.30 -9.63
CA ALA A 85 -2.33 7.02 -10.90
C ALA A 85 -2.36 8.55 -10.70
N PHE A 86 -2.59 9.01 -9.49
CA PHE A 86 -2.71 10.44 -9.23
C PHE A 86 -1.36 11.12 -9.14
N PRO A 87 -1.26 12.35 -9.65
CA PRO A 87 -0.03 13.11 -9.51
C PRO A 87 0.20 13.58 -8.07
N ASN A 88 1.36 14.12 -7.85
CA ASN A 88 1.89 14.45 -6.54
C ASN A 88 1.01 15.30 -5.65
N PHE A 89 0.22 16.18 -6.25
CA PHE A 89 -0.52 17.14 -5.40
C PHE A 89 -1.48 16.45 -4.44
N ALA A 90 -2.02 15.32 -4.84
CA ALA A 90 -2.93 14.57 -3.97
C ALA A 90 -2.19 13.94 -2.80
N VAL A 91 -0.95 13.56 -3.03
CA VAL A 91 -0.12 12.92 -2.01
C VAL A 91 0.54 13.94 -1.10
N ASP A 92 0.87 15.12 -1.63
CA ASP A 92 1.56 16.15 -0.86
C ASP A 92 0.84 16.54 0.43
N ALA A 93 -0.48 16.54 0.39
CA ALA A 93 -1.27 16.87 1.58
C ALA A 93 -1.06 15.87 2.72
N PHE A 94 -0.57 14.69 2.38
CA PHE A 94 -0.41 13.59 3.33
C PHE A 94 1.01 13.07 3.40
N ARG A 95 1.96 13.78 2.84
CA ARG A 95 3.34 13.27 2.74
C ARG A 95 4.03 13.07 4.08
N HIS A 96 3.53 13.69 5.13
CA HIS A 96 4.05 13.44 6.47
C HIS A 96 3.73 12.04 6.95
N GLU A 97 2.74 11.41 6.33
CA GLU A 97 2.20 10.14 6.79
C GLU A 97 2.61 8.97 5.92
N ALA A 98 3.23 9.26 4.77
CA ALA A 98 3.68 8.23 3.85
C ALA A 98 5.18 8.32 3.67
N VAL A 99 5.81 7.17 3.45
CA VAL A 99 7.23 7.10 3.19
C VAL A 99 7.52 7.50 1.75
N ASP A 100 6.67 7.05 0.84
CA ASP A 100 6.93 7.27 -0.58
C ASP A 100 5.65 7.02 -1.37
N TYR A 101 5.75 7.15 -2.68
CA TYR A 101 4.65 6.79 -3.55
C TYR A 101 5.18 6.27 -4.89
N LEU A 102 4.36 5.48 -5.57
CA LEU A 102 4.64 4.96 -6.89
C LEU A 102 3.52 5.41 -7.82
N LEU A 103 3.87 5.82 -9.03
CA LEU A 103 2.90 6.21 -10.03
C LEU A 103 2.59 5.05 -10.98
N LYS A 104 1.32 4.86 -11.27
CA LYS A 104 0.91 3.89 -12.29
C LYS A 104 1.15 4.46 -13.68
N PRO A 105 1.48 3.65 -14.68
CA PRO A 105 1.75 2.22 -14.57
C PRO A 105 3.09 1.93 -13.91
N PHE A 106 3.17 0.78 -13.27
CA PHE A 106 4.37 0.41 -12.51
C PHE A 106 5.49 -0.11 -13.41
N ASP A 107 6.71 0.16 -13.01
CA ASP A 107 7.88 -0.45 -13.63
C ASP A 107 8.96 -0.65 -12.55
N GLU A 108 9.99 -1.40 -12.91
CA GLU A 108 11.05 -1.74 -11.95
C GLU A 108 11.84 -0.53 -11.49
N GLU A 109 11.95 0.48 -12.31
CA GLU A 109 12.76 1.65 -11.97
C GLU A 109 12.22 2.42 -10.78
N GLN A 110 10.94 2.31 -10.51
CA GLN A 110 10.32 3.00 -9.39
C GLN A 110 10.61 2.33 -8.06
N LEU A 111 10.96 1.07 -8.09
CA LEU A 111 11.26 0.33 -6.88
C LEU A 111 12.74 0.34 -6.59
#